data_2aa1160511b9c4e9c67eafd0d8a798c9
#
_entry.id   2aa1160511b9c4e9c67eafd0d8a798c9
#
_cell.length_a   1.000
_cell.length_b   1.000
_cell.length_c   1.000
_cell.angle_alpha   90.00
_cell.angle_beta   90.00
_cell.angle_gamma   90.00
#
_symmetry.space_group_name_H-M   'P 1'
#
loop_
_entity.id
_entity.type
_entity.pdbx_description
1 polymer ?
#
loop_
_entity_poly.entity_id
_entity_poly.type
_entity_poly.pdbx_seq_one_letter_code
_entity_poly.pdbx_strand_id
1 'polypeptide(L)'
;YEFRYREADFGNFPRGLMYGLQMFDSWLYDDEKPFIHVEELKTFAFLKEQIGSGYFEELIQKYILDNPHGAIVVIKPEKGRTARLDKELAERLQEYKKSLSEAEVEKIVADTKELIAYQEEPSTKEELEAIPVLEIEDISKEIAPIYNEELHLADTLVVHHDVETNGISYLSLMFDLSDVPEEQLPYVGILQSVIGMIDTNNYAYGELFNEINMSTGGIGTSLEVYPNVTKVSEKEFKAAFEVKTKALYDKLPVAFQMIRELLMESKFEDEKRLEEILALLKSRLQMKFQSSGHMTAVLRAMSYRSPMSQFKDLTNGIAFYEKVCKIADHFEEEKAALIMNLKKLSEQIFRADNMIISCTSRKEGLEELEKLIRELKNGIYQGTADHTPCILHCEKKNEGFQTASKVQYVARTGNFMEE
;
A
#
# COMPACT_ATOMS: atom_id res chain seq x y z
N TYR A 1 -4.50 6.87 16.95
CA TYR A 1 -3.25 6.64 17.68
C TYR A 1 -3.38 5.49 18.68
N GLU A 2 -4.44 5.40 19.49
CA GLU A 2 -4.66 4.29 20.42
C GLU A 2 -4.72 2.94 19.68
N PHE A 3 -5.42 2.86 18.54
CA PHE A 3 -5.48 1.66 17.72
C PHE A 3 -4.08 1.21 17.27
N ARG A 4 -3.29 2.12 16.71
CA ARG A 4 -1.91 1.83 16.27
C ARG A 4 -1.02 1.38 17.41
N TYR A 5 -1.18 1.99 18.57
CA TYR A 5 -0.45 1.61 19.77
C TYR A 5 -0.81 0.18 20.22
N ARG A 6 -2.10 -0.18 20.21
CA ARG A 6 -2.55 -1.54 20.57
C ARG A 6 -2.14 -2.58 19.54
N GLU A 7 -2.16 -2.23 18.26
CA GLU A 7 -1.76 -3.11 17.17
C GLU A 7 -0.26 -3.39 17.20
N ALA A 8 0.56 -2.38 17.50
CA ALA A 8 2.02 -2.45 17.53
C ALA A 8 2.59 -3.12 16.28
N ASP A 9 2.09 -2.69 15.10
CA ASP A 9 2.56 -3.16 13.82
C ASP A 9 3.78 -2.34 13.38
N PHE A 10 4.96 -2.95 13.46
CA PHE A 10 6.23 -2.36 13.05
C PHE A 10 6.74 -2.94 11.70
N GLY A 11 5.85 -3.55 10.92
CA GLY A 11 6.19 -4.20 9.66
C GLY A 11 7.18 -5.36 9.86
N ASN A 12 8.33 -5.31 9.20
CA ASN A 12 9.34 -6.37 9.27
C ASN A 12 10.28 -6.27 10.48
N PHE A 13 10.12 -5.26 11.34
CA PHE A 13 10.99 -5.09 12.50
C PHE A 13 10.46 -5.87 13.71
N PRO A 14 11.35 -6.58 14.45
CA PRO A 14 10.96 -7.26 15.69
C PRO A 14 10.38 -6.27 16.72
N ARG A 15 9.24 -6.60 17.30
CA ARG A 15 8.56 -5.75 18.30
C ARG A 15 9.46 -5.36 19.47
N GLY A 16 10.23 -6.32 20.00
CA GLY A 16 11.15 -6.04 21.09
C GLY A 16 12.23 -5.01 20.75
N LEU A 17 12.76 -5.05 19.53
CA LEU A 17 13.69 -4.04 19.04
C LEU A 17 13.04 -2.66 19.00
N MET A 18 11.83 -2.57 18.44
CA MET A 18 11.15 -1.28 18.30
C MET A 18 10.77 -0.68 19.65
N TYR A 19 10.28 -1.51 20.58
CA TYR A 19 10.03 -1.03 21.95
C TYR A 19 11.33 -0.59 22.64
N GLY A 20 12.43 -1.34 22.48
CA GLY A 20 13.74 -0.94 23.01
C GLY A 20 14.20 0.42 22.47
N LEU A 21 14.04 0.65 21.16
CA LEU A 21 14.37 1.94 20.55
C LEU A 21 13.47 3.07 21.07
N GLN A 22 12.16 2.86 21.21
CA GLN A 22 11.25 3.85 21.79
C GLN A 22 11.57 4.20 23.24
N MET A 23 12.05 3.23 24.03
CA MET A 23 12.49 3.51 25.39
C MET A 23 13.67 4.49 25.43
N PHE A 24 14.59 4.42 24.48
CA PHE A 24 15.72 5.35 24.42
C PHE A 24 15.32 6.80 24.13
N ASP A 25 14.15 7.08 23.60
CA ASP A 25 13.67 8.45 23.36
C ASP A 25 13.56 9.27 24.66
N SER A 26 13.36 8.60 25.79
CA SER A 26 13.38 9.24 27.11
C SER A 26 14.54 8.78 28.00
N TRP A 27 14.89 7.51 27.97
CA TRP A 27 15.90 6.92 28.86
C TRP A 27 17.29 7.53 28.69
N LEU A 28 17.67 7.94 27.49
CA LEU A 28 18.94 8.64 27.23
C LEU A 28 19.06 10.00 27.96
N TYR A 29 17.95 10.58 28.38
CA TYR A 29 17.87 11.90 29.01
C TYR A 29 17.44 11.84 30.47
N ASP A 30 16.74 10.79 30.89
CA ASP A 30 16.20 10.64 32.24
C ASP A 30 16.11 9.14 32.59
N ASP A 31 17.04 8.70 33.46
CA ASP A 31 17.16 7.31 33.89
C ASP A 31 15.92 6.80 34.64
N GLU A 32 15.12 7.71 35.20
CA GLU A 32 13.91 7.37 35.96
C GLU A 32 12.68 7.18 35.06
N LYS A 33 12.79 7.50 33.73
CA LYS A 33 11.68 7.49 32.78
C LYS A 33 11.87 6.62 31.54
N PRO A 34 12.32 5.35 31.67
CA PRO A 34 12.57 4.51 30.47
C PRO A 34 11.30 4.10 29.73
N PHE A 35 10.12 4.12 30.36
CA PHE A 35 8.90 3.52 29.82
C PHE A 35 7.83 4.51 29.39
N ILE A 36 8.03 5.83 29.48
CA ILE A 36 6.97 6.81 29.20
C ILE A 36 6.44 6.72 27.77
N HIS A 37 7.28 6.31 26.79
CA HIS A 37 6.88 6.17 25.39
C HIS A 37 6.28 4.79 25.04
N VAL A 38 6.25 3.86 26.02
CA VAL A 38 5.64 2.54 25.87
C VAL A 38 4.47 2.30 26.82
N GLU A 39 4.10 3.30 27.63
CA GLU A 39 2.96 3.26 28.57
C GLU A 39 1.90 4.33 28.25
N GLU A 40 1.51 4.47 26.98
CA GLU A 40 0.69 5.60 26.51
C GLU A 40 -0.83 5.42 26.72
N LEU A 41 -1.32 4.25 27.11
CA LEU A 41 -2.77 4.03 27.28
C LEU A 41 -3.41 4.98 28.29
N LYS A 42 -2.69 5.32 29.38
CA LYS A 42 -3.15 6.29 30.37
C LYS A 42 -3.24 7.70 29.79
N THR A 43 -2.28 8.04 28.93
CA THR A 43 -2.25 9.32 28.21
C THR A 43 -3.43 9.43 27.26
N PHE A 44 -3.74 8.38 26.51
CA PHE A 44 -4.91 8.36 25.62
C PHE A 44 -6.22 8.50 26.42
N ALA A 45 -6.36 7.83 27.56
CA ALA A 45 -7.52 7.98 28.42
C ALA A 45 -7.67 9.43 28.92
N PHE A 46 -6.59 10.01 29.44
CA PHE A 46 -6.55 11.41 29.88
C PHE A 46 -6.93 12.36 28.72
N LEU A 47 -6.34 12.21 27.53
CA LEU A 47 -6.64 13.07 26.39
C LEU A 47 -8.11 12.99 25.96
N LYS A 48 -8.72 11.81 26.03
CA LYS A 48 -10.16 11.64 25.75
C LYS A 48 -11.03 12.40 26.75
N GLU A 49 -10.67 12.41 28.04
CA GLU A 49 -11.38 13.18 29.07
C GLU A 49 -11.24 14.70 28.87
N GLN A 50 -10.16 15.13 28.20
CA GLN A 50 -9.94 16.56 27.92
C GLN A 50 -10.69 17.07 26.69
N ILE A 51 -11.39 16.22 25.94
CA ILE A 51 -12.19 16.66 24.79
C ILE A 51 -13.33 17.58 25.27
N GLY A 52 -13.38 18.79 24.72
CA GLY A 52 -14.37 19.81 25.09
C GLY A 52 -14.09 20.60 26.36
N SER A 53 -12.94 20.38 27.04
CA SER A 53 -12.53 21.15 28.24
C SER A 53 -11.80 22.46 27.89
N GLY A 54 -11.41 22.70 26.62
CA GLY A 54 -10.53 23.80 26.23
C GLY A 54 -9.03 23.47 26.33
N TYR A 55 -8.67 22.27 26.78
CA TYR A 55 -7.29 21.84 26.96
C TYR A 55 -6.44 21.92 25.69
N PHE A 56 -6.99 21.47 24.56
CA PHE A 56 -6.27 21.49 23.28
C PHE A 56 -6.08 22.91 22.75
N GLU A 57 -7.07 23.78 22.95
CA GLU A 57 -7.00 25.20 22.58
C GLU A 57 -5.92 25.90 23.43
N GLU A 58 -5.84 25.61 24.71
CA GLU A 58 -4.78 26.13 25.59
C GLU A 58 -3.38 25.67 25.17
N LEU A 59 -3.23 24.41 24.73
CA LEU A 59 -1.97 23.91 24.19
C LEU A 59 -1.57 24.63 22.89
N ILE A 60 -2.52 24.87 22.00
CA ILE A 60 -2.30 25.63 20.75
C ILE A 60 -1.86 27.06 21.12
N GLN A 61 -2.58 27.71 22.02
CA GLN A 61 -2.23 29.06 22.44
C GLN A 61 -0.81 29.11 23.00
N LYS A 62 -0.49 28.25 23.98
CA LYS A 62 0.77 28.23 24.68
C LYS A 62 1.97 27.86 23.85
N TYR A 63 1.85 26.78 23.06
CA TYR A 63 3.00 26.17 22.37
C TYR A 63 3.16 26.59 20.91
N ILE A 64 2.11 27.12 20.27
CA ILE A 64 2.14 27.55 18.89
C ILE A 64 2.02 29.06 18.77
N LEU A 65 0.95 29.66 19.29
CA LEU A 65 0.66 31.08 19.07
C LEU A 65 1.54 31.99 19.92
N ASP A 66 1.75 31.66 21.19
CA ASP A 66 2.59 32.45 22.14
C ASP A 66 4.08 32.03 22.10
N ASN A 67 4.45 31.11 21.17
CA ASN A 67 5.81 30.63 21.08
C ASN A 67 6.73 31.68 20.40
N PRO A 68 7.74 32.23 21.14
CA PRO A 68 8.66 33.23 20.57
C PRO A 68 9.68 32.61 19.57
N HIS A 69 9.83 31.29 19.51
CA HIS A 69 10.74 30.57 18.63
C HIS A 69 10.05 30.18 17.30
N GLY A 70 9.39 31.13 16.65
CA GLY A 70 8.77 30.93 15.35
C GLY A 70 9.71 31.40 14.21
N ALA A 71 9.79 30.61 13.14
CA ALA A 71 10.44 31.04 11.91
C ALA A 71 9.56 30.68 10.71
N ILE A 72 9.45 31.63 9.78
CA ILE A 72 8.76 31.42 8.49
C ILE A 72 9.82 31.35 7.41
N VAL A 73 9.95 30.20 6.75
CA VAL A 73 10.83 30.00 5.62
C VAL A 73 10.00 29.85 4.34
N VAL A 74 10.16 30.80 3.43
CA VAL A 74 9.49 30.76 2.13
C VAL A 74 10.46 30.29 1.06
N ILE A 75 10.24 29.10 0.53
CA ILE A 75 11.03 28.53 -0.56
C ILE A 75 10.33 28.88 -1.88
N LYS A 76 11.05 29.64 -2.73
CA LYS A 76 10.56 29.97 -4.08
C LYS A 76 11.31 29.15 -5.12
N PRO A 77 10.64 28.51 -6.09
CA PRO A 77 11.31 27.80 -7.17
C PRO A 77 12.05 28.80 -8.07
N GLU A 78 13.32 28.48 -8.39
CA GLU A 78 14.14 29.24 -9.29
C GLU A 78 14.57 28.34 -10.46
N LYS A 79 14.07 28.61 -11.65
CA LYS A 79 14.42 27.83 -12.84
C LYS A 79 15.90 28.03 -13.18
N GLY A 80 16.62 26.93 -13.35
CA GLY A 80 18.06 26.96 -13.68
C GLY A 80 19.00 27.08 -12.48
N ARG A 81 18.51 27.14 -11.23
CA ARG A 81 19.33 27.27 -10.04
C ARG A 81 20.38 26.16 -9.92
N THR A 82 20.00 24.90 -10.14
CA THR A 82 20.92 23.77 -10.07
C THR A 82 22.06 23.93 -11.07
N ALA A 83 21.76 24.23 -12.34
CA ALA A 83 22.77 24.44 -13.35
C ALA A 83 23.75 25.62 -13.01
N ARG A 84 23.23 26.69 -12.39
CA ARG A 84 24.05 27.81 -11.91
C ARG A 84 24.98 27.38 -10.78
N LEU A 85 24.42 26.66 -9.77
CA LEU A 85 25.23 26.18 -8.64
C LEU A 85 26.30 25.17 -9.09
N ASP A 86 25.97 24.28 -10.02
CA ASP A 86 26.93 23.34 -10.60
C ASP A 86 28.07 24.06 -11.33
N LYS A 87 27.74 25.11 -12.08
CA LYS A 87 28.74 25.96 -12.75
C LYS A 87 29.63 26.67 -11.75
N GLU A 88 29.04 27.33 -10.73
CA GLU A 88 29.78 28.01 -9.66
C GLU A 88 30.70 27.03 -8.90
N LEU A 89 30.23 25.81 -8.63
CA LEU A 89 31.01 24.75 -8.02
C LEU A 89 32.22 24.34 -8.93
N ALA A 90 31.92 24.10 -10.20
CA ALA A 90 32.98 23.73 -11.18
C ALA A 90 34.07 24.80 -11.30
N GLU A 91 33.67 26.08 -11.39
CA GLU A 91 34.61 27.21 -11.41
C GLU A 91 35.45 27.27 -10.13
N ARG A 92 34.83 27.15 -8.96
CA ARG A 92 35.56 27.14 -7.68
C ARG A 92 36.50 25.95 -7.56
N LEU A 93 36.13 24.78 -7.99
CA LEU A 93 36.98 23.58 -7.99
C LEU A 93 38.14 23.73 -8.98
N GLN A 94 37.90 24.38 -10.13
CA GLN A 94 38.96 24.66 -11.10
C GLN A 94 39.99 25.68 -10.57
N GLU A 95 39.55 26.73 -9.88
CA GLU A 95 40.43 27.69 -9.21
C GLU A 95 41.23 27.03 -8.09
N TYR A 96 40.57 26.21 -7.26
CA TYR A 96 41.22 25.44 -6.22
C TYR A 96 42.29 24.52 -6.80
N LYS A 97 41.97 23.79 -7.88
CA LYS A 97 42.96 22.94 -8.57
C LYS A 97 44.18 23.75 -9.07
N LYS A 98 43.96 24.96 -9.58
CA LYS A 98 45.08 25.85 -10.05
C LYS A 98 45.92 26.37 -8.90
N SER A 99 45.41 26.47 -7.68
CA SER A 99 46.15 26.92 -6.50
C SER A 99 47.02 25.84 -5.86
N LEU A 100 46.79 24.56 -6.24
CA LEU A 100 47.55 23.43 -5.71
C LEU A 100 48.88 23.27 -6.45
N SER A 101 49.94 22.91 -5.72
CA SER A 101 51.19 22.43 -6.28
C SER A 101 51.03 21.01 -6.86
N GLU A 102 51.97 20.62 -7.74
CA GLU A 102 51.96 19.25 -8.29
C GLU A 102 52.00 18.18 -7.18
N ALA A 103 52.78 18.38 -6.13
CA ALA A 103 52.88 17.46 -5.01
C ALA A 103 51.53 17.33 -4.23
N GLU A 104 50.75 18.41 -4.07
CA GLU A 104 49.43 18.37 -3.43
C GLU A 104 48.43 17.67 -4.31
N VAL A 105 48.48 17.85 -5.62
CA VAL A 105 47.58 17.11 -6.56
C VAL A 105 47.94 15.63 -6.55
N GLU A 106 49.20 15.25 -6.58
CA GLU A 106 49.63 13.85 -6.48
C GLU A 106 49.21 13.22 -5.18
N LYS A 107 49.28 13.95 -4.06
CA LYS A 107 48.77 13.47 -2.76
C LYS A 107 47.29 13.24 -2.79
N ILE A 108 46.46 14.17 -3.29
CA ILE A 108 45.00 13.98 -3.40
C ILE A 108 44.66 12.75 -4.25
N VAL A 109 45.41 12.55 -5.35
CA VAL A 109 45.22 11.37 -6.21
C VAL A 109 45.57 10.08 -5.46
N ALA A 110 46.68 10.09 -4.69
CA ALA A 110 47.08 8.94 -3.91
C ALA A 110 46.07 8.62 -2.81
N ASP A 111 45.69 9.62 -2.01
CA ASP A 111 44.68 9.48 -0.93
C ASP A 111 43.32 8.97 -1.49
N THR A 112 42.93 9.47 -2.68
CA THR A 112 41.67 9.00 -3.33
C THR A 112 41.77 7.54 -3.79
N LYS A 113 42.92 7.14 -4.34
CA LYS A 113 43.15 5.74 -4.74
C LYS A 113 43.19 4.83 -3.53
N GLU A 114 43.79 5.25 -2.43
CA GLU A 114 43.80 4.49 -1.17
C GLU A 114 42.38 4.34 -0.60
N LEU A 115 41.59 5.43 -0.60
CA LEU A 115 40.21 5.40 -0.19
C LEU A 115 39.35 4.43 -1.04
N ILE A 116 39.52 4.46 -2.37
CA ILE A 116 38.81 3.54 -3.28
C ILE A 116 39.24 2.10 -2.99
N ALA A 117 40.55 1.85 -2.84
CA ALA A 117 41.05 0.52 -2.51
C ALA A 117 40.47 0.00 -1.18
N TYR A 118 40.44 0.86 -0.15
CA TYR A 118 39.81 0.52 1.13
C TYR A 118 38.31 0.21 1.04
N GLN A 119 37.58 0.97 0.22
CA GLN A 119 36.14 0.77 0.02
C GLN A 119 35.83 -0.50 -0.79
N GLU A 120 36.72 -0.92 -1.67
CA GLU A 120 36.56 -2.09 -2.54
C GLU A 120 37.22 -3.35 -1.94
N GLU A 121 38.00 -3.22 -0.85
CA GLU A 121 38.63 -4.35 -0.19
C GLU A 121 37.58 -5.30 0.38
N PRO A 122 37.52 -6.57 -0.08
CA PRO A 122 36.58 -7.52 0.46
C PRO A 122 36.97 -7.88 1.89
N SER A 123 35.96 -7.99 2.77
CA SER A 123 36.20 -8.47 4.13
C SER A 123 36.89 -9.83 4.12
N THR A 124 37.82 -10.04 5.05
CA THR A 124 38.51 -11.32 5.22
C THR A 124 37.53 -12.39 5.71
N LYS A 125 37.92 -13.66 5.55
CA LYS A 125 37.12 -14.79 6.03
C LYS A 125 36.91 -14.71 7.54
N GLU A 126 37.93 -14.34 8.29
CA GLU A 126 37.89 -14.18 9.73
C GLU A 126 36.95 -13.10 10.20
N GLU A 127 36.89 -11.98 9.46
CA GLU A 127 35.93 -10.88 9.73
C GLU A 127 34.50 -11.28 9.43
N LEU A 128 34.27 -12.03 8.35
CA LEU A 128 32.93 -12.55 8.00
C LEU A 128 32.47 -13.62 9.00
N GLU A 129 33.36 -14.47 9.47
CA GLU A 129 33.06 -15.51 10.48
C GLU A 129 32.80 -14.93 11.88
N ALA A 130 33.22 -13.68 12.15
CA ALA A 130 32.88 -12.98 13.39
C ALA A 130 31.42 -12.52 13.44
N ILE A 131 30.74 -12.44 12.30
CA ILE A 131 29.32 -12.09 12.21
C ILE A 131 28.49 -13.36 12.46
N PRO A 132 27.58 -13.39 13.48
CA PRO A 132 26.69 -14.52 13.68
C PRO A 132 25.83 -14.73 12.41
N VAL A 133 25.99 -15.87 11.77
CA VAL A 133 25.16 -16.29 10.62
C VAL A 133 24.29 -17.47 11.02
N LEU A 134 23.15 -17.63 10.35
CA LEU A 134 22.29 -18.77 10.54
C LEU A 134 22.95 -20.00 9.92
N GLU A 135 22.99 -21.10 10.67
CA GLU A 135 23.36 -22.43 10.19
C GLU A 135 22.10 -23.12 9.62
N ILE A 136 22.30 -24.17 8.84
CA ILE A 136 21.17 -24.94 8.29
C ILE A 136 20.32 -25.55 9.42
N GLU A 137 20.97 -25.91 10.53
CA GLU A 137 20.35 -26.48 11.74
C GLU A 137 19.43 -25.49 12.47
N ASP A 138 19.64 -24.18 12.32
CA ASP A 138 18.78 -23.12 12.88
C ASP A 138 17.45 -22.99 12.13
N ILE A 139 17.37 -23.54 10.90
CA ILE A 139 16.15 -23.52 10.11
C ILE A 139 15.18 -24.57 10.65
N SER A 140 14.07 -24.14 11.20
CA SER A 140 13.02 -25.06 11.65
C SER A 140 12.51 -25.91 10.49
N LYS A 141 12.44 -27.22 10.69
CA LYS A 141 11.80 -28.16 9.76
C LYS A 141 10.28 -28.22 9.94
N GLU A 142 9.79 -27.60 10.98
CA GLU A 142 8.36 -27.54 11.28
C GLU A 142 7.75 -26.33 10.59
N ILE A 143 6.65 -26.58 9.89
CA ILE A 143 5.83 -25.51 9.31
C ILE A 143 4.97 -24.92 10.44
N ALA A 144 4.93 -23.59 10.54
CA ALA A 144 4.04 -22.94 11.49
C ALA A 144 2.59 -23.41 11.25
N PRO A 145 1.83 -23.74 12.30
CA PRO A 145 0.46 -24.20 12.13
C PRO A 145 -0.40 -23.12 11.47
N ILE A 146 -1.21 -23.54 10.50
CA ILE A 146 -2.19 -22.69 9.85
C ILE A 146 -3.52 -22.88 10.57
N TYR A 147 -4.01 -21.83 11.21
CA TYR A 147 -5.29 -21.85 11.93
C TYR A 147 -6.39 -21.42 10.96
N ASN A 148 -7.02 -22.38 10.28
CA ASN A 148 -8.14 -22.11 9.36
C ASN A 148 -9.36 -22.92 9.85
N GLU A 149 -10.45 -22.22 10.12
CA GLU A 149 -11.76 -22.80 10.38
C GLU A 149 -12.74 -22.22 9.35
N GLU A 150 -13.37 -23.11 8.57
CA GLU A 150 -14.42 -22.72 7.62
C GLU A 150 -15.75 -22.65 8.32
N LEU A 151 -16.34 -21.48 8.34
CA LEU A 151 -17.65 -21.20 8.91
C LEU A 151 -18.62 -20.75 7.80
N HIS A 152 -19.89 -21.02 7.98
CA HIS A 152 -20.95 -20.48 7.13
C HIS A 152 -21.83 -19.54 7.97
N LEU A 153 -21.61 -18.22 7.84
CA LEU A 153 -22.32 -17.19 8.56
C LEU A 153 -23.21 -16.40 7.58
N ALA A 154 -24.50 -16.37 7.82
CA ALA A 154 -25.49 -15.72 6.94
C ALA A 154 -25.34 -16.15 5.45
N ASP A 155 -25.19 -17.44 5.19
CA ASP A 155 -24.92 -18.02 3.84
C ASP A 155 -23.69 -17.44 3.14
N THR A 156 -22.68 -17.05 3.90
CA THR A 156 -21.37 -16.58 3.40
C THR A 156 -20.27 -17.48 3.96
N LEU A 157 -19.34 -17.90 3.12
CA LEU A 157 -18.15 -18.60 3.57
C LEU A 157 -17.24 -17.61 4.33
N VAL A 158 -16.96 -17.93 5.58
CA VAL A 158 -16.03 -17.18 6.43
C VAL A 158 -14.86 -18.09 6.79
N VAL A 159 -13.66 -17.74 6.38
CA VAL A 159 -12.44 -18.42 6.80
C VAL A 159 -11.92 -17.71 8.05
N HIS A 160 -12.09 -18.36 9.19
CA HIS A 160 -11.67 -17.81 10.47
C HIS A 160 -10.29 -18.31 10.86
N HIS A 161 -9.46 -17.40 11.36
CA HIS A 161 -8.13 -17.68 11.90
C HIS A 161 -8.12 -17.30 13.39
N ASP A 162 -8.22 -18.31 14.28
CA ASP A 162 -8.22 -18.10 15.74
C ASP A 162 -6.79 -17.77 16.22
N VAL A 163 -6.47 -16.50 16.24
CA VAL A 163 -5.16 -15.98 16.65
C VAL A 163 -5.35 -14.85 17.66
N GLU A 164 -4.42 -14.73 18.62
CA GLU A 164 -4.41 -13.60 19.56
C GLU A 164 -4.13 -12.29 18.85
N THR A 165 -5.07 -11.35 18.90
CA THR A 165 -5.04 -10.10 18.15
C THR A 165 -5.23 -8.87 19.03
N ASN A 166 -5.15 -9.04 20.37
CA ASN A 166 -5.33 -7.94 21.33
C ASN A 166 -6.66 -7.16 21.16
N GLY A 167 -7.75 -7.91 20.87
CA GLY A 167 -9.10 -7.34 20.69
C GLY A 167 -9.37 -6.68 19.34
N ILE A 168 -8.52 -6.94 18.34
CA ILE A 168 -8.66 -6.44 16.98
C ILE A 168 -9.17 -7.58 16.07
N SER A 169 -10.17 -7.33 15.24
CA SER A 169 -10.53 -8.16 14.09
C SER A 169 -9.89 -7.61 12.83
N TYR A 170 -9.17 -8.47 12.11
CA TYR A 170 -8.69 -8.21 10.75
C TYR A 170 -9.62 -8.89 9.78
N LEU A 171 -10.24 -8.11 8.91
CA LEU A 171 -11.24 -8.58 7.96
C LEU A 171 -10.77 -8.31 6.53
N SER A 172 -10.93 -9.30 5.66
CA SER A 172 -10.85 -9.15 4.21
C SER A 172 -12.14 -9.68 3.58
N LEU A 173 -12.90 -8.79 2.97
CA LEU A 173 -14.07 -9.13 2.17
C LEU A 173 -13.60 -9.28 0.72
N MET A 174 -13.65 -10.48 0.19
CA MET A 174 -13.17 -10.86 -1.13
C MET A 174 -14.34 -11.06 -2.08
N PHE A 175 -14.38 -10.27 -3.15
CA PHE A 175 -15.38 -10.39 -4.23
C PHE A 175 -14.69 -10.97 -5.47
N ASP A 176 -15.20 -12.10 -5.96
CA ASP A 176 -14.61 -12.81 -7.11
C ASP A 176 -14.70 -11.97 -8.40
N LEU A 177 -13.63 -11.95 -9.17
CA LEU A 177 -13.51 -11.23 -10.44
C LEU A 177 -13.48 -12.17 -11.66
N SER A 178 -13.70 -13.47 -11.46
CA SER A 178 -13.58 -14.48 -12.52
C SER A 178 -14.53 -14.24 -13.71
N ASP A 179 -15.65 -13.54 -13.46
CA ASP A 179 -16.68 -13.24 -14.46
C ASP A 179 -16.50 -11.85 -15.11
N VAL A 180 -15.44 -11.12 -14.78
CA VAL A 180 -15.17 -9.81 -15.38
C VAL A 180 -14.40 -9.97 -16.68
N PRO A 181 -14.94 -9.53 -17.84
CA PRO A 181 -14.26 -9.64 -19.13
C PRO A 181 -12.91 -8.93 -19.16
N GLU A 182 -11.95 -9.48 -19.95
CA GLU A 182 -10.58 -8.96 -20.06
C GLU A 182 -10.54 -7.45 -20.35
N GLU A 183 -11.36 -6.98 -21.27
CA GLU A 183 -11.44 -5.57 -21.67
C GLU A 183 -11.94 -4.62 -20.57
N GLN A 184 -12.59 -5.16 -19.54
CA GLN A 184 -13.08 -4.38 -18.39
C GLN A 184 -12.08 -4.36 -17.21
N LEU A 185 -11.07 -5.22 -17.19
CA LEU A 185 -10.09 -5.29 -16.09
C LEU A 185 -9.37 -3.97 -15.82
N PRO A 186 -8.98 -3.15 -16.82
CA PRO A 186 -8.42 -1.84 -16.52
C PRO A 186 -9.39 -0.90 -15.76
N TYR A 187 -10.68 -1.01 -16.02
CA TYR A 187 -11.68 -0.25 -15.27
C TYR A 187 -11.85 -0.76 -13.83
N VAL A 188 -11.60 -2.06 -13.56
CA VAL A 188 -11.53 -2.59 -12.18
C VAL A 188 -10.36 -1.95 -11.42
N GLY A 189 -9.19 -1.78 -12.07
CA GLY A 189 -8.05 -1.06 -11.49
C GLY A 189 -8.36 0.41 -11.19
N ILE A 190 -9.14 1.08 -12.08
CA ILE A 190 -9.61 2.44 -11.83
C ILE A 190 -10.63 2.46 -10.70
N LEU A 191 -11.61 1.55 -10.67
CA LEU A 191 -12.60 1.41 -9.60
C LEU A 191 -11.92 1.26 -8.23
N GLN A 192 -10.91 0.39 -8.14
CA GLN A 192 -10.11 0.21 -6.93
C GLN A 192 -9.42 1.51 -6.49
N SER A 193 -8.99 2.34 -7.44
CA SER A 193 -8.31 3.61 -7.16
C SER A 193 -9.28 4.75 -6.80
N VAL A 194 -10.55 4.64 -7.19
CA VAL A 194 -11.59 5.67 -6.99
C VAL A 194 -12.33 5.47 -5.66
N ILE A 195 -12.64 4.21 -5.30
CA ILE A 195 -13.35 3.91 -4.04
C ILE A 195 -12.55 4.45 -2.84
N GLY A 196 -13.23 5.23 -2.00
CA GLY A 196 -12.64 5.90 -0.83
C GLY A 196 -11.91 7.21 -1.14
N MET A 197 -11.80 7.61 -2.42
CA MET A 197 -11.19 8.87 -2.86
C MET A 197 -12.21 9.84 -3.45
N ILE A 198 -13.47 9.45 -3.54
CA ILE A 198 -14.59 10.22 -4.07
C ILE A 198 -15.65 10.38 -2.98
N ASP A 199 -16.47 11.43 -3.07
CA ASP A 199 -17.59 11.65 -2.17
C ASP A 199 -18.58 10.49 -2.24
N THR A 200 -19.28 10.24 -1.14
CA THR A 200 -20.45 9.36 -1.09
C THR A 200 -21.73 10.19 -0.96
N ASN A 201 -22.88 9.53 -0.98
CA ASN A 201 -24.15 10.25 -0.80
C ASN A 201 -24.27 10.88 0.60
N ASN A 202 -23.59 10.34 1.61
CA ASN A 202 -23.72 10.77 3.00
C ASN A 202 -22.51 11.54 3.52
N TYR A 203 -21.33 11.44 2.87
CA TYR A 203 -20.09 12.05 3.33
C TYR A 203 -19.31 12.67 2.19
N ALA A 204 -18.70 13.83 2.41
CA ALA A 204 -17.57 14.28 1.61
C ALA A 204 -16.37 13.33 1.86
N TYR A 205 -15.52 13.10 0.87
CA TYR A 205 -14.42 12.12 0.97
C TYR A 205 -13.48 12.37 2.15
N GLY A 206 -13.24 13.64 2.50
CA GLY A 206 -12.41 14.00 3.65
C GLY A 206 -13.09 13.69 5.00
N GLU A 207 -14.41 13.87 5.08
CA GLU A 207 -15.21 13.49 6.27
C GLU A 207 -15.28 11.96 6.41
N LEU A 208 -15.51 11.26 5.30
CA LEU A 208 -15.51 9.81 5.26
C LEU A 208 -14.16 9.22 5.72
N PHE A 209 -13.06 9.79 5.23
CA PHE A 209 -11.72 9.40 5.65
C PHE A 209 -11.51 9.60 7.16
N ASN A 210 -11.97 10.72 7.72
CA ASN A 210 -11.89 10.98 9.14
C ASN A 210 -12.73 10.00 9.96
N GLU A 211 -13.99 9.73 9.54
CA GLU A 211 -14.88 8.77 10.22
C GLU A 211 -14.29 7.37 10.25
N ILE A 212 -13.77 6.90 9.11
CA ILE A 212 -13.07 5.62 9.02
C ILE A 212 -11.88 5.57 10.00
N ASN A 213 -11.03 6.60 10.02
CA ASN A 213 -9.83 6.61 10.86
C ASN A 213 -10.12 6.81 12.36
N MET A 214 -11.23 7.46 12.72
CA MET A 214 -11.66 7.56 14.11
C MET A 214 -12.16 6.24 14.68
N SER A 215 -12.77 5.41 13.84
CA SER A 215 -13.50 4.22 14.27
C SER A 215 -12.80 2.91 13.95
N THR A 216 -11.83 2.92 13.01
CA THR A 216 -11.14 1.71 12.54
C THR A 216 -9.63 1.93 12.42
N GLY A 217 -8.89 0.87 12.14
CA GLY A 217 -7.49 0.95 11.74
C GLY A 217 -7.30 1.26 10.24
N GLY A 218 -8.37 1.71 9.57
CA GLY A 218 -8.43 2.01 8.14
C GLY A 218 -9.26 1.01 7.36
N ILE A 219 -9.78 1.46 6.22
CA ILE A 219 -10.40 0.61 5.20
C ILE A 219 -9.63 0.83 3.90
N GLY A 220 -9.15 -0.24 3.31
CA GLY A 220 -8.39 -0.21 2.05
C GLY A 220 -8.93 -1.20 1.04
N THR A 221 -8.65 -0.96 -0.22
CA THR A 221 -9.01 -1.85 -1.32
C THR A 221 -7.76 -2.36 -2.02
N SER A 222 -7.76 -3.60 -2.47
CA SER A 222 -6.70 -4.20 -3.28
C SER A 222 -7.26 -5.17 -4.31
N LEU A 223 -6.45 -5.46 -5.34
CA LEU A 223 -6.74 -6.51 -6.31
C LEU A 223 -5.72 -7.62 -6.10
N GLU A 224 -6.20 -8.79 -5.73
CA GLU A 224 -5.35 -9.93 -5.40
C GLU A 224 -5.59 -11.09 -6.37
N VAL A 225 -4.57 -11.91 -6.53
CA VAL A 225 -4.64 -13.12 -7.35
C VAL A 225 -4.12 -14.31 -6.56
N TYR A 226 -4.88 -15.38 -6.55
CA TYR A 226 -4.65 -16.61 -5.80
C TYR A 226 -4.43 -17.76 -6.77
N PRO A 227 -3.18 -18.23 -6.97
CA PRO A 227 -2.92 -19.40 -7.80
C PRO A 227 -3.50 -20.65 -7.15
N ASN A 228 -4.02 -21.57 -7.97
CA ASN A 228 -4.40 -22.89 -7.49
C ASN A 228 -3.15 -23.75 -7.28
N VAL A 229 -2.69 -23.85 -6.03
CA VAL A 229 -1.46 -24.58 -5.68
C VAL A 229 -1.55 -26.09 -5.87
N THR A 230 -2.76 -26.64 -5.98
CA THR A 230 -2.98 -28.09 -6.22
C THR A 230 -3.09 -28.43 -7.73
N LYS A 231 -3.31 -27.40 -8.56
CA LYS A 231 -3.49 -27.54 -10.01
C LYS A 231 -2.59 -26.59 -10.80
N VAL A 232 -1.33 -26.54 -10.43
CA VAL A 232 -0.36 -25.57 -11.00
C VAL A 232 -0.23 -25.75 -12.53
N SER A 233 -0.30 -26.98 -13.02
CA SER A 233 -0.24 -27.29 -14.46
C SER A 233 -1.42 -26.75 -15.29
N GLU A 234 -2.56 -26.53 -14.65
CA GLU A 234 -3.77 -26.02 -15.31
C GLU A 234 -3.78 -24.49 -15.41
N LYS A 235 -2.78 -23.80 -14.84
CA LYS A 235 -2.66 -22.34 -14.80
C LYS A 235 -3.88 -21.65 -14.19
N GLU A 236 -4.65 -22.39 -13.37
CA GLU A 236 -5.83 -21.88 -12.70
C GLU A 236 -5.44 -20.85 -11.61
N PHE A 237 -6.16 -19.78 -11.55
CA PHE A 237 -6.09 -18.82 -10.47
C PHE A 237 -7.46 -18.18 -10.22
N LYS A 238 -7.64 -17.62 -9.06
CA LYS A 238 -8.77 -16.73 -8.75
C LYS A 238 -8.25 -15.31 -8.58
N ALA A 239 -9.00 -14.35 -9.08
CA ALA A 239 -8.77 -12.94 -8.83
C ALA A 239 -9.90 -12.40 -7.97
N ALA A 240 -9.57 -11.53 -7.02
CA ALA A 240 -10.56 -10.91 -6.15
C ALA A 240 -10.33 -9.40 -6.02
N PHE A 241 -11.45 -8.68 -5.93
CA PHE A 241 -11.47 -7.33 -5.38
C PHE A 241 -11.61 -7.46 -3.87
N GLU A 242 -10.61 -7.03 -3.12
CA GLU A 242 -10.61 -7.13 -1.68
C GLU A 242 -10.87 -5.78 -1.02
N VAL A 243 -11.74 -5.81 -0.01
CA VAL A 243 -11.94 -4.70 0.92
C VAL A 243 -11.41 -5.14 2.27
N LYS A 244 -10.30 -4.56 2.68
CA LYS A 244 -9.61 -4.90 3.93
C LYS A 244 -9.88 -3.85 4.99
N THR A 245 -10.18 -4.31 6.19
CA THR A 245 -10.27 -3.45 7.35
C THR A 245 -9.76 -4.15 8.60
N LYS A 246 -9.45 -3.35 9.59
CA LYS A 246 -9.09 -3.80 10.93
C LYS A 246 -9.76 -2.88 11.94
N ALA A 247 -10.44 -3.45 12.93
CA ALA A 247 -11.15 -2.69 13.94
C ALA A 247 -11.17 -3.42 15.28
N LEU A 248 -11.31 -2.66 16.36
CA LEU A 248 -11.64 -3.25 17.66
C LEU A 248 -13.01 -3.94 17.59
N TYR A 249 -13.24 -4.97 18.39
CA TYR A 249 -14.49 -5.76 18.34
C TYR A 249 -15.74 -4.88 18.50
N ASP A 250 -15.73 -3.92 19.42
CA ASP A 250 -16.83 -2.98 19.64
C ASP A 250 -17.05 -1.97 18.49
N LYS A 251 -16.08 -1.86 17.57
CA LYS A 251 -16.12 -0.97 16.39
C LYS A 251 -16.48 -1.68 15.08
N LEU A 252 -16.62 -3.00 15.11
CA LEU A 252 -17.00 -3.76 13.91
C LEU A 252 -18.32 -3.26 13.26
N PRO A 253 -19.39 -2.90 14.00
CA PRO A 253 -20.59 -2.33 13.39
C PRO A 253 -20.32 -1.10 12.53
N VAL A 254 -19.46 -0.18 13.01
CA VAL A 254 -19.09 1.02 12.25
C VAL A 254 -18.25 0.65 11.04
N ALA A 255 -17.30 -0.30 11.17
CA ALA A 255 -16.49 -0.77 10.06
C ALA A 255 -17.36 -1.32 8.91
N PHE A 256 -18.35 -2.17 9.22
CA PHE A 256 -19.29 -2.70 8.23
C PHE A 256 -20.18 -1.62 7.60
N GLN A 257 -20.63 -0.65 8.39
CA GLN A 257 -21.37 0.51 7.88
C GLN A 257 -20.51 1.32 6.88
N MET A 258 -19.26 1.60 7.20
CA MET A 258 -18.35 2.35 6.32
C MET A 258 -18.00 1.55 5.05
N ILE A 259 -17.84 0.22 5.16
CA ILE A 259 -17.66 -0.64 3.98
C ILE A 259 -18.88 -0.52 3.06
N ARG A 260 -20.10 -0.65 3.61
CA ARG A 260 -21.32 -0.49 2.83
C ARG A 260 -21.38 0.90 2.15
N GLU A 261 -21.06 1.94 2.88
CA GLU A 261 -21.01 3.32 2.37
C GLU A 261 -20.09 3.44 1.15
N LEU A 262 -18.86 2.91 1.26
CA LEU A 262 -17.87 2.91 0.18
C LEU A 262 -18.36 2.17 -1.06
N LEU A 263 -19.00 1.01 -0.88
CA LEU A 263 -19.38 0.14 -1.99
C LEU A 263 -20.66 0.58 -2.70
N MET A 264 -21.61 1.19 -1.96
CA MET A 264 -22.95 1.45 -2.45
C MET A 264 -23.26 2.93 -2.72
N GLU A 265 -22.56 3.82 -2.01
CA GLU A 265 -22.94 5.25 -2.00
C GLU A 265 -21.90 6.15 -2.69
N SER A 266 -20.84 5.59 -3.30
CA SER A 266 -19.81 6.35 -4.02
C SER A 266 -20.38 7.08 -5.23
N LYS A 267 -20.16 8.40 -5.33
CA LYS A 267 -20.68 9.29 -6.39
C LYS A 267 -19.80 9.28 -7.63
N PHE A 268 -19.87 8.25 -8.44
CA PHE A 268 -19.10 8.14 -9.68
C PHE A 268 -19.45 9.22 -10.73
N GLU A 269 -20.53 10.01 -10.52
CA GLU A 269 -20.93 11.12 -11.38
C GLU A 269 -20.16 12.42 -11.11
N ASP A 270 -19.34 12.49 -10.06
CA ASP A 270 -18.50 13.65 -9.81
C ASP A 270 -17.33 13.69 -10.81
N GLU A 271 -17.62 14.25 -12.00
CA GLU A 271 -16.69 14.32 -13.11
C GLU A 271 -15.39 15.04 -12.72
N LYS A 272 -15.51 16.17 -12.00
CA LYS A 272 -14.33 16.93 -11.57
C LYS A 272 -13.42 16.12 -10.67
N ARG A 273 -14.01 15.41 -9.72
CA ARG A 273 -13.25 14.60 -8.79
C ARG A 273 -12.63 13.38 -9.48
N LEU A 274 -13.33 12.76 -10.41
CA LEU A 274 -12.78 11.67 -11.23
C LEU A 274 -11.58 12.14 -12.05
N GLU A 275 -11.65 13.32 -12.67
CA GLU A 275 -10.52 13.89 -13.41
C GLU A 275 -9.29 14.09 -12.52
N GLU A 276 -9.48 14.66 -11.33
CA GLU A 276 -8.41 14.86 -10.33
C GLU A 276 -7.77 13.51 -9.91
N ILE A 277 -8.59 12.48 -9.64
CA ILE A 277 -8.13 11.15 -9.25
C ILE A 277 -7.34 10.50 -10.40
N LEU A 278 -7.82 10.59 -11.63
CA LEU A 278 -7.12 10.04 -12.80
C LEU A 278 -5.78 10.73 -13.06
N ALA A 279 -5.72 12.06 -12.93
CA ALA A 279 -4.47 12.81 -13.06
C ALA A 279 -3.46 12.39 -11.99
N LEU A 280 -3.91 12.21 -10.73
CA LEU A 280 -3.07 11.72 -9.64
C LEU A 280 -2.63 10.28 -9.89
N LEU A 281 -3.52 9.40 -10.34
CA LEU A 281 -3.23 7.99 -10.65
C LEU A 281 -2.18 7.89 -11.77
N LYS A 282 -2.36 8.64 -12.87
CA LYS A 282 -1.40 8.74 -13.98
C LYS A 282 -0.01 9.14 -13.47
N SER A 283 0.07 10.18 -12.64
CA SER A 283 1.33 10.66 -12.05
C SER A 283 1.98 9.61 -11.14
N ARG A 284 1.21 8.93 -10.29
CA ARG A 284 1.70 7.86 -9.40
C ARG A 284 2.26 6.67 -10.18
N LEU A 285 1.55 6.24 -11.23
CA LEU A 285 2.02 5.14 -12.08
C LEU A 285 3.32 5.52 -12.81
N GLN A 286 3.41 6.75 -13.31
CA GLN A 286 4.63 7.24 -13.96
C GLN A 286 5.83 7.25 -12.99
N MET A 287 5.64 7.75 -11.77
CA MET A 287 6.68 7.72 -10.73
C MET A 287 7.08 6.28 -10.37
N LYS A 288 6.10 5.37 -10.24
CA LYS A 288 6.35 3.94 -9.97
C LYS A 288 7.23 3.32 -11.06
N PHE A 289 6.96 3.60 -12.32
CA PHE A 289 7.75 3.05 -13.43
C PHE A 289 9.18 3.62 -13.50
N GLN A 290 9.37 4.84 -13.07
CA GLN A 290 10.71 5.43 -12.96
C GLN A 290 11.51 4.87 -11.77
N SER A 291 10.86 4.71 -10.61
CA SER A 291 11.53 4.24 -9.38
C SER A 291 11.73 2.72 -9.35
N SER A 292 10.85 1.95 -10.01
CA SER A 292 10.83 0.48 -10.00
C SER A 292 10.78 -0.12 -11.41
N GLY A 293 11.57 0.44 -12.34
CA GLY A 293 11.57 0.05 -13.75
C GLY A 293 11.90 -1.44 -13.98
N HIS A 294 12.78 -2.02 -13.14
CA HIS A 294 13.10 -3.45 -13.18
C HIS A 294 11.86 -4.32 -12.91
N MET A 295 11.08 -4.02 -11.86
CA MET A 295 9.86 -4.77 -11.55
C MET A 295 8.78 -4.59 -12.62
N THR A 296 8.69 -3.40 -13.19
CA THR A 296 7.78 -3.10 -14.30
C THR A 296 8.13 -3.91 -15.54
N ALA A 297 9.41 -3.99 -15.91
CA ALA A 297 9.88 -4.78 -17.03
C ALA A 297 9.64 -6.29 -16.79
N VAL A 298 9.87 -6.78 -15.58
CA VAL A 298 9.60 -8.19 -15.21
C VAL A 298 8.11 -8.50 -15.32
N LEU A 299 7.23 -7.69 -14.70
CA LEU A 299 5.78 -7.92 -14.76
C LEU A 299 5.29 -7.93 -16.21
N ARG A 300 5.74 -6.96 -17.04
CA ARG A 300 5.36 -6.91 -18.45
C ARG A 300 5.83 -8.13 -19.22
N ALA A 301 7.05 -8.58 -19.03
CA ALA A 301 7.58 -9.79 -19.66
C ALA A 301 6.85 -11.07 -19.19
N MET A 302 6.43 -11.15 -17.93
CA MET A 302 5.64 -12.26 -17.40
C MET A 302 4.22 -12.28 -17.96
N SER A 303 3.61 -11.13 -18.25
CA SER A 303 2.25 -11.02 -18.77
C SER A 303 2.09 -11.67 -20.15
N TYR A 304 3.17 -11.82 -20.92
CA TYR A 304 3.15 -12.50 -22.22
C TYR A 304 2.96 -14.02 -22.13
N ARG A 305 3.08 -14.61 -20.95
CA ARG A 305 3.11 -16.06 -20.75
C ARG A 305 2.19 -16.58 -19.64
N SER A 306 1.77 -15.71 -18.74
CA SER A 306 0.98 -16.08 -17.56
C SER A 306 -0.31 -15.28 -17.50
N PRO A 307 -1.49 -15.94 -17.50
CA PRO A 307 -2.76 -15.25 -17.31
C PRO A 307 -2.83 -14.44 -16.03
N MET A 308 -2.28 -14.96 -14.93
CA MET A 308 -2.21 -14.25 -13.66
C MET A 308 -1.37 -12.95 -13.76
N SER A 309 -0.26 -12.99 -14.51
CA SER A 309 0.57 -11.80 -14.73
C SER A 309 -0.07 -10.84 -15.72
N GLN A 310 -0.83 -11.36 -16.70
CA GLN A 310 -1.64 -10.55 -17.60
C GLN A 310 -2.73 -9.79 -16.83
N PHE A 311 -3.42 -10.44 -15.92
CA PHE A 311 -4.36 -9.77 -15.02
C PHE A 311 -3.69 -8.62 -14.26
N LYS A 312 -2.52 -8.86 -13.66
CA LYS A 312 -1.76 -7.82 -12.94
C LYS A 312 -1.31 -6.67 -13.84
N ASP A 313 -0.92 -6.95 -15.09
CA ASP A 313 -0.54 -5.90 -16.04
C ASP A 313 -1.73 -5.04 -16.47
N LEU A 314 -2.89 -5.67 -16.69
CA LEU A 314 -4.14 -4.98 -17.04
C LEU A 314 -4.73 -4.14 -15.89
N THR A 315 -4.39 -4.44 -14.64
CA THR A 315 -4.97 -3.75 -13.47
C THR A 315 -3.98 -2.83 -12.74
N ASN A 316 -2.67 -2.96 -12.95
CA ASN A 316 -1.66 -2.18 -12.22
C ASN A 316 -0.29 -2.09 -12.94
N GLY A 317 -0.18 -2.58 -14.18
CA GLY A 317 1.05 -2.56 -14.99
C GLY A 317 1.04 -1.54 -16.12
N ILE A 318 1.81 -1.81 -17.18
CA ILE A 318 1.95 -0.92 -18.34
C ILE A 318 0.64 -0.83 -19.12
N ALA A 319 -0.05 -1.96 -19.38
CA ALA A 319 -1.33 -1.92 -20.08
C ALA A 319 -2.39 -1.10 -19.33
N PHE A 320 -2.38 -1.18 -17.99
CA PHE A 320 -3.21 -0.33 -17.14
C PHE A 320 -2.86 1.15 -17.28
N TYR A 321 -1.57 1.48 -17.23
CA TYR A 321 -1.11 2.86 -17.40
C TYR A 321 -1.51 3.46 -18.74
N GLU A 322 -1.36 2.72 -19.83
CA GLU A 322 -1.78 3.15 -21.15
C GLU A 322 -3.28 3.47 -21.21
N LYS A 323 -4.11 2.63 -20.56
CA LYS A 323 -5.54 2.89 -20.45
C LYS A 323 -5.86 4.13 -19.62
N VAL A 324 -5.18 4.29 -18.46
CA VAL A 324 -5.33 5.49 -17.62
C VAL A 324 -4.91 6.75 -18.36
N CYS A 325 -3.79 6.72 -19.08
CA CYS A 325 -3.34 7.85 -19.91
C CYS A 325 -4.40 8.21 -20.96
N LYS A 326 -4.90 7.21 -21.70
CA LYS A 326 -5.92 7.46 -22.73
C LYS A 326 -7.15 8.17 -22.14
N ILE A 327 -7.65 7.69 -21.01
CA ILE A 327 -8.84 8.28 -20.37
C ILE A 327 -8.52 9.68 -19.82
N ALA A 328 -7.37 9.85 -19.14
CA ALA A 328 -7.01 11.13 -18.54
C ALA A 328 -6.70 12.23 -19.59
N ASP A 329 -6.06 11.86 -20.71
CA ASP A 329 -5.69 12.81 -21.77
C ASP A 329 -6.89 13.19 -22.67
N HIS A 330 -7.96 12.38 -22.68
CA HIS A 330 -9.20 12.60 -23.43
C HIS A 330 -10.43 12.53 -22.52
N PHE A 331 -10.32 13.12 -21.32
CA PHE A 331 -11.32 12.93 -20.26
C PHE A 331 -12.73 13.31 -20.70
N GLU A 332 -12.90 14.45 -21.36
CA GLU A 332 -14.22 14.93 -21.83
C GLU A 332 -14.91 13.94 -22.79
N GLU A 333 -14.14 13.22 -23.58
CA GLU A 333 -14.65 12.22 -24.54
C GLU A 333 -14.91 10.86 -23.87
N GLU A 334 -14.09 10.48 -22.87
CA GLU A 334 -14.10 9.15 -22.25
C GLU A 334 -14.92 9.10 -20.94
N LYS A 335 -15.26 10.25 -20.32
CA LYS A 335 -15.89 10.32 -19.00
C LYS A 335 -17.23 9.59 -18.90
N ALA A 336 -18.09 9.70 -19.93
CA ALA A 336 -19.38 9.02 -19.91
C ALA A 336 -19.23 7.49 -19.93
N ALA A 337 -18.30 6.98 -20.74
CA ALA A 337 -17.99 5.56 -20.79
C ALA A 337 -17.31 5.09 -19.49
N LEU A 338 -16.44 5.91 -18.90
CA LEU A 338 -15.82 5.63 -17.61
C LEU A 338 -16.87 5.46 -16.52
N ILE A 339 -17.73 6.47 -16.31
CA ILE A 339 -18.78 6.46 -15.29
C ILE A 339 -19.70 5.24 -15.45
N MET A 340 -20.12 4.94 -16.68
CA MET A 340 -20.94 3.78 -16.97
C MET A 340 -20.25 2.47 -16.59
N ASN A 341 -18.95 2.31 -16.93
CA ASN A 341 -18.19 1.11 -16.58
C ASN A 341 -17.99 0.98 -15.07
N LEU A 342 -17.67 2.07 -14.36
CA LEU A 342 -17.50 2.04 -12.90
C LEU A 342 -18.80 1.59 -12.21
N LYS A 343 -19.95 2.13 -12.60
CA LYS A 343 -21.25 1.72 -12.06
C LYS A 343 -21.58 0.27 -12.35
N LYS A 344 -21.45 -0.14 -13.61
CA LYS A 344 -21.69 -1.52 -14.02
C LYS A 344 -20.82 -2.50 -13.27
N LEU A 345 -19.52 -2.19 -13.12
CA LEU A 345 -18.60 -3.04 -12.38
C LEU A 345 -18.91 -3.09 -10.89
N SER A 346 -19.31 -1.97 -10.26
CA SER A 346 -19.75 -1.98 -8.87
C SER A 346 -20.95 -2.89 -8.67
N GLU A 347 -21.96 -2.83 -9.56
CA GLU A 347 -23.14 -3.73 -9.53
C GLU A 347 -22.75 -5.19 -9.75
N GLN A 348 -21.82 -5.47 -10.66
CA GLN A 348 -21.37 -6.82 -10.96
C GLN A 348 -20.53 -7.43 -9.86
N ILE A 349 -19.63 -6.67 -9.24
CA ILE A 349 -18.63 -7.16 -8.28
C ILE A 349 -19.22 -7.24 -6.86
N PHE A 350 -19.84 -6.15 -6.37
CA PHE A 350 -20.25 -6.03 -4.97
C PHE A 350 -21.63 -6.60 -4.68
N ARG A 351 -21.81 -7.86 -5.06
CA ARG A 351 -23.06 -8.61 -4.83
C ARG A 351 -22.98 -9.47 -3.58
N ALA A 352 -24.14 -9.70 -2.99
CA ALA A 352 -24.31 -10.52 -1.79
C ALA A 352 -23.90 -11.99 -1.97
N ASP A 353 -24.04 -12.54 -3.19
CA ASP A 353 -23.67 -13.91 -3.54
C ASP A 353 -22.20 -14.08 -3.95
N ASN A 354 -21.50 -12.98 -4.18
CA ASN A 354 -20.13 -12.94 -4.70
C ASN A 354 -19.06 -12.69 -3.63
N MET A 355 -19.36 -12.93 -2.35
CA MET A 355 -18.48 -12.52 -1.24
C MET A 355 -18.00 -13.72 -0.43
N ILE A 356 -16.69 -13.74 -0.17
CA ILE A 356 -16.04 -14.60 0.82
C ILE A 356 -15.37 -13.69 1.85
N ILE A 357 -15.35 -14.07 3.12
CA ILE A 357 -14.72 -13.27 4.17
C ILE A 357 -13.59 -14.07 4.82
N SER A 358 -12.42 -13.47 4.95
CA SER A 358 -11.36 -13.92 5.85
C SER A 358 -11.42 -13.06 7.11
N CYS A 359 -11.41 -13.72 8.27
CA CYS A 359 -11.49 -13.08 9.59
C CYS A 359 -10.37 -13.63 10.49
N THR A 360 -9.44 -12.77 10.89
CA THR A 360 -8.45 -13.10 11.91
C THR A 360 -8.80 -12.40 13.21
N SER A 361 -9.16 -13.16 14.23
CA SER A 361 -9.54 -12.67 15.54
C SER A 361 -9.59 -13.83 16.53
N ARG A 362 -9.76 -13.55 17.82
CA ARG A 362 -10.27 -14.54 18.77
C ARG A 362 -11.77 -14.77 18.53
N LYS A 363 -12.31 -15.82 19.16
CA LYS A 363 -13.74 -16.20 19.04
C LYS A 363 -14.70 -15.07 19.44
N GLU A 364 -14.31 -14.22 20.37
CA GLU A 364 -15.10 -13.06 20.80
C GLU A 364 -15.34 -12.09 19.63
N GLY A 365 -14.41 -12.00 18.68
CA GLY A 365 -14.57 -11.19 17.46
C GLY A 365 -15.62 -11.74 16.48
N LEU A 366 -16.12 -12.95 16.67
CA LEU A 366 -17.18 -13.56 15.85
C LEU A 366 -18.60 -13.33 16.39
N GLU A 367 -18.74 -12.89 17.65
CA GLU A 367 -20.05 -12.84 18.34
C GLU A 367 -21.14 -12.07 17.57
N GLU A 368 -20.77 -10.92 16.98
CA GLU A 368 -21.69 -10.11 16.19
C GLU A 368 -21.52 -10.29 14.66
N LEU A 369 -20.50 -11.02 14.23
CA LEU A 369 -20.09 -11.06 12.83
C LEU A 369 -21.18 -11.57 11.91
N GLU A 370 -21.92 -12.61 12.29
CA GLU A 370 -23.04 -13.15 11.48
C GLU A 370 -24.13 -12.11 11.24
N LYS A 371 -24.49 -11.35 12.27
CA LYS A 371 -25.48 -10.27 12.16
C LYS A 371 -24.98 -9.20 11.20
N LEU A 372 -23.73 -8.76 11.35
CA LEU A 372 -23.11 -7.73 10.52
C LEU A 372 -23.02 -8.15 9.05
N ILE A 373 -22.64 -9.41 8.78
CA ILE A 373 -22.64 -9.98 7.43
C ILE A 373 -24.06 -9.97 6.83
N ARG A 374 -25.06 -10.35 7.59
CA ARG A 374 -26.45 -10.35 7.14
C ARG A 374 -26.94 -8.95 6.81
N GLU A 375 -26.63 -7.97 7.64
CA GLU A 375 -26.97 -6.57 7.42
C GLU A 375 -26.25 -6.02 6.19
N LEU A 376 -24.96 -6.32 6.01
CA LEU A 376 -24.19 -5.92 4.82
C LEU A 376 -24.79 -6.54 3.56
N LYS A 377 -25.05 -7.87 3.55
CA LYS A 377 -25.65 -8.56 2.40
C LYS A 377 -26.99 -7.97 1.99
N ASN A 378 -27.81 -7.57 2.95
CA ASN A 378 -29.09 -6.91 2.65
C ASN A 378 -28.91 -5.49 2.09
N GLY A 379 -27.78 -4.88 2.34
CA GLY A 379 -27.47 -3.49 1.93
C GLY A 379 -26.59 -3.34 0.70
N ILE A 380 -26.10 -4.43 0.10
CA ILE A 380 -25.31 -4.42 -1.14
C ILE A 380 -26.12 -5.00 -2.31
N TYR A 381 -25.54 -5.02 -3.52
CA TYR A 381 -26.24 -5.47 -4.71
C TYR A 381 -26.74 -6.91 -4.60
N GLN A 382 -27.94 -7.15 -5.11
CA GLN A 382 -28.59 -8.46 -5.14
C GLN A 382 -28.54 -9.00 -6.58
N GLY A 383 -28.61 -10.30 -6.72
CA GLY A 383 -28.64 -10.97 -8.02
C GLY A 383 -27.60 -12.07 -8.13
N THR A 384 -27.63 -12.77 -9.24
CA THR A 384 -26.62 -13.77 -9.62
C THR A 384 -25.93 -13.33 -10.88
N ALA A 385 -24.60 -13.52 -10.96
CA ALA A 385 -23.88 -13.26 -12.21
C ALA A 385 -24.21 -14.33 -13.26
N ASP A 386 -24.21 -13.90 -14.52
CA ASP A 386 -24.00 -14.83 -15.61
C ASP A 386 -22.51 -15.25 -15.57
N HIS A 387 -22.24 -16.45 -15.06
CA HIS A 387 -20.88 -16.98 -14.94
C HIS A 387 -20.27 -17.27 -16.30
N THR A 388 -19.75 -16.24 -16.94
CA THR A 388 -18.93 -16.38 -18.13
C THR A 388 -17.47 -16.17 -17.72
N PRO A 389 -16.66 -17.24 -17.60
CA PRO A 389 -15.28 -17.13 -17.17
C PRO A 389 -14.49 -16.18 -18.06
N CYS A 390 -13.73 -15.28 -17.43
CA CYS A 390 -12.79 -14.43 -18.14
C CYS A 390 -11.63 -15.27 -18.69
N ILE A 391 -11.45 -15.27 -20.01
CA ILE A 391 -10.31 -15.89 -20.67
C ILE A 391 -9.28 -14.79 -20.97
N LEU A 392 -8.13 -14.86 -20.33
CA LEU A 392 -7.04 -13.91 -20.55
C LEU A 392 -6.13 -14.37 -21.69
N HIS A 393 -5.92 -13.47 -22.64
CA HIS A 393 -5.12 -13.74 -23.84
C HIS A 393 -3.67 -13.27 -23.63
N CYS A 394 -2.75 -14.23 -23.49
CA CYS A 394 -1.32 -13.96 -23.39
C CYS A 394 -0.68 -13.96 -24.79
N GLU A 395 -0.11 -12.83 -25.19
CA GLU A 395 0.57 -12.69 -26.47
C GLU A 395 2.05 -12.36 -26.27
N LYS A 396 2.95 -13.13 -26.92
CA LYS A 396 4.39 -12.87 -26.84
C LYS A 396 4.75 -11.63 -27.66
N LYS A 397 5.37 -10.64 -27.00
CA LYS A 397 5.81 -9.40 -27.64
C LYS A 397 7.28 -9.13 -27.35
N ASN A 398 7.93 -8.41 -28.27
CA ASN A 398 9.21 -7.75 -28.04
C ASN A 398 8.93 -6.25 -28.02
N GLU A 399 8.96 -5.65 -26.84
CA GLU A 399 8.61 -4.26 -26.64
C GLU A 399 9.75 -3.53 -25.92
N GLY A 400 9.85 -2.24 -26.15
CA GLY A 400 10.72 -1.34 -25.44
C GLY A 400 9.96 -0.08 -25.07
N PHE A 401 10.07 0.35 -23.80
CA PHE A 401 9.43 1.56 -23.29
C PHE A 401 10.48 2.61 -22.95
N GLN A 402 10.32 3.82 -23.48
CA GLN A 402 11.21 4.92 -23.21
C GLN A 402 10.78 5.64 -21.94
N THR A 403 11.73 5.88 -21.05
CA THR A 403 11.54 6.63 -19.81
C THR A 403 12.60 7.72 -19.67
N ALA A 404 12.41 8.67 -18.75
CA ALA A 404 13.41 9.67 -18.40
C ALA A 404 14.58 9.11 -17.55
N SER A 405 14.57 7.81 -17.25
CA SER A 405 15.63 7.17 -16.48
C SER A 405 16.95 7.11 -17.27
N LYS A 406 18.06 7.28 -16.54
CA LYS A 406 19.40 7.08 -17.10
C LYS A 406 19.83 5.60 -17.11
N VAL A 407 19.02 4.72 -16.53
CA VAL A 407 19.29 3.29 -16.41
C VAL A 407 18.35 2.51 -17.31
N GLN A 408 18.86 1.47 -17.98
CA GLN A 408 18.07 0.55 -18.77
C GLN A 408 17.81 -0.74 -17.98
N TYR A 409 16.58 -1.27 -18.12
CA TYR A 409 16.20 -2.55 -17.53
C TYR A 409 15.75 -3.49 -18.65
N VAL A 410 16.36 -4.66 -18.70
CA VAL A 410 16.00 -5.72 -19.65
C VAL A 410 15.53 -6.94 -18.87
N ALA A 411 14.30 -7.40 -19.15
CA ALA A 411 13.73 -8.58 -18.53
C ALA A 411 13.49 -9.68 -19.56
N ARG A 412 13.84 -10.90 -19.18
CA ARG A 412 13.49 -12.12 -19.92
C ARG A 412 12.84 -13.11 -18.94
N THR A 413 11.71 -13.64 -19.32
CA THR A 413 10.94 -14.58 -18.48
C THR A 413 10.72 -15.90 -19.19
N GLY A 414 10.60 -16.97 -18.43
CA GLY A 414 10.23 -18.32 -18.88
C GLY A 414 9.17 -18.90 -17.93
N ASN A 415 8.42 -19.89 -18.40
CA ASN A 415 7.49 -20.64 -17.57
C ASN A 415 8.08 -22.04 -17.35
N PHE A 416 8.52 -22.33 -16.14
CA PHE A 416 9.11 -23.63 -15.77
C PHE A 416 8.12 -24.79 -15.85
N MET A 417 6.83 -24.51 -15.94
CA MET A 417 5.79 -25.54 -16.06
C MET A 417 5.53 -25.98 -17.51
N GLU A 418 6.18 -25.33 -18.48
CA GLU A 418 6.04 -25.62 -19.90
C GLU A 418 7.24 -26.40 -20.47
N GLU A 419 8.28 -26.69 -19.68
CA GLU A 419 9.49 -27.41 -20.09
C GLU A 419 9.51 -28.85 -19.55
#